data_51a84a6fa30930fb6ae0af8619308bb5
#
_entry.id   51a84a6fa30930fb6ae0af8619308bb5
#
_cell.length_a   1.000
_cell.length_b   1.000
_cell.length_c   1.000
_cell.angle_alpha   90.00
_cell.angle_beta   90.00
_cell.angle_gamma   90.00
#
_symmetry.space_group_name_H-M   'P 1'
#
loop_
_entity.id
_entity.type
_entity.pdbx_description
1 polymer ?
#
loop_
_entity_poly.entity_id
_entity_poly.type
_entity_poly.pdbx_seq_one_letter_code
_entity_poly.pdbx_strand_id
1 'polypeptide(L)'
;MASVGVALPEDGDVAQELVVRAAALAQRLNGRWVAFVICNDSLPSPRAENAMRHAELAMRNGGTVFFCEGEDVAETLLALAAREQIDILILGAPERRWRFRRGTVERVVRAQRTFDVVVVGDGPRA
;
A
#
# COMPACT_ATOMS: atom_id res chain seq x y z
N MET A 1 20.60 1.10 1.00
CA MET A 1 19.49 2.03 1.25
C MET A 1 18.20 1.25 1.38
N ALA A 2 17.47 1.48 2.43
CA ALA A 2 16.22 0.77 2.64
C ALA A 2 15.12 1.25 1.68
N SER A 3 14.26 0.34 1.27
CA SER A 3 13.11 0.64 0.42
C SER A 3 11.83 0.23 1.14
N VAL A 4 10.94 1.19 1.32
CA VAL A 4 9.65 0.97 1.96
C VAL A 4 8.57 1.01 0.90
N GLY A 5 7.69 0.02 0.89
CA GLY A 5 6.52 0.01 0.04
C GLY A 5 5.27 0.12 0.87
N VAL A 6 4.25 0.76 0.36
CA VAL A 6 2.95 0.79 1.00
C VAL A 6 1.87 0.50 -0.03
N ALA A 7 0.95 -0.38 0.31
CA ALA A 7 -0.17 -0.70 -0.56
C ALA A 7 -1.37 0.17 -0.18
N LEU A 8 -1.85 0.96 -1.11
CA LEU A 8 -2.99 1.85 -0.89
C LEU A 8 -4.23 1.26 -1.55
N PRO A 9 -5.28 0.96 -0.77
CA PRO A 9 -6.50 0.37 -1.33
C PRO A 9 -7.26 1.36 -2.21
N GLU A 10 -8.16 0.83 -3.04
CA GLU A 10 -8.93 1.65 -3.98
C GLU A 10 -9.81 2.68 -3.29
N ASP A 11 -10.38 2.33 -2.17
CA ASP A 11 -11.31 3.22 -1.49
C ASP A 11 -10.97 3.30 -0.01
N GLY A 12 -11.70 4.19 0.68
CA GLY A 12 -11.44 4.44 2.08
C GLY A 12 -10.66 5.73 2.28
N ASP A 13 -10.63 6.17 3.50
CA ASP A 13 -10.00 7.44 3.90
C ASP A 13 -8.72 7.24 4.70
N VAL A 14 -8.17 6.04 4.64
CA VAL A 14 -7.00 5.68 5.44
C VAL A 14 -5.68 5.87 4.70
N ALA A 15 -5.76 6.22 3.42
CA ALA A 15 -4.56 6.37 2.59
C ALA A 15 -3.60 7.40 3.18
N GLN A 16 -4.11 8.49 3.72
CA GLN A 16 -3.26 9.52 4.30
C GLN A 16 -2.43 8.98 5.46
N GLU A 17 -3.05 8.21 6.34
CA GLU A 17 -2.32 7.60 7.45
C GLU A 17 -1.24 6.66 6.96
N LEU A 18 -1.55 5.83 5.97
CA LEU A 18 -0.58 4.90 5.42
C LEU A 18 0.58 5.64 4.74
N VAL A 19 0.27 6.70 4.01
CA VAL A 19 1.29 7.53 3.36
C VAL A 19 2.21 8.18 4.39
N VAL A 20 1.62 8.74 5.45
CA VAL A 20 2.41 9.38 6.51
C VAL A 20 3.34 8.37 7.17
N ARG A 21 2.85 7.16 7.45
CA ARG A 21 3.67 6.13 8.07
C ARG A 21 4.80 5.67 7.15
N ALA A 22 4.50 5.50 5.86
CA ALA A 22 5.52 5.09 4.90
C ALA A 22 6.63 6.15 4.77
N ALA A 23 6.22 7.41 4.63
CA ALA A 23 7.16 8.51 4.51
C ALA A 23 8.04 8.63 5.77
N ALA A 24 7.42 8.52 6.95
CA ALA A 24 8.15 8.62 8.21
C ALA A 24 9.14 7.47 8.38
N LEU A 25 8.72 6.25 8.05
CA LEU A 25 9.61 5.10 8.16
C LEU A 25 10.78 5.21 7.19
N ALA A 26 10.51 5.60 5.95
CA ALA A 26 11.58 5.79 4.97
C ALA A 26 12.58 6.85 5.44
N GLN A 27 12.08 7.93 6.02
CA GLN A 27 12.95 8.98 6.54
C GLN A 27 13.84 8.46 7.67
N ARG A 28 13.25 7.69 8.59
CA ARG A 28 14.03 7.11 9.70
C ARG A 28 15.09 6.14 9.22
N LEU A 29 14.80 5.39 8.16
CA LEU A 29 15.73 4.43 7.60
C LEU A 29 16.67 5.05 6.58
N ASN A 30 16.55 6.35 6.35
CA ASN A 30 17.33 7.08 5.37
C ASN A 30 17.22 6.43 3.98
N GLY A 31 16.00 6.05 3.64
CA GLY A 31 15.72 5.34 2.41
C GLY A 31 14.65 6.00 1.56
N ARG A 32 14.18 5.26 0.57
CA ARG A 32 13.13 5.67 -0.34
C ARG A 32 11.83 4.96 -0.01
N TRP A 33 10.73 5.46 -0.55
CA TRP A 33 9.47 4.74 -0.42
C TRP A 33 8.64 4.80 -1.70
N VAL A 34 7.81 3.80 -1.85
CA VAL A 34 7.02 3.54 -3.05
C VAL A 34 5.58 3.27 -2.63
N ALA A 35 4.63 3.83 -3.33
CA ALA A 35 3.22 3.53 -3.13
C ALA A 35 2.73 2.63 -4.27
N PHE A 36 2.12 1.53 -3.91
CA PHE A 36 1.39 0.66 -4.83
C PHE A 36 -0.08 1.03 -4.73
N VAL A 37 -0.58 1.74 -5.72
CA VAL A 37 -1.98 2.20 -5.72
C VAL A 37 -2.81 1.17 -6.44
N ILE A 38 -3.72 0.54 -5.68
CA ILE A 38 -4.56 -0.53 -6.22
C ILE A 38 -5.76 0.10 -6.91
N CYS A 39 -5.97 -0.23 -8.17
CA CYS A 39 -7.13 0.25 -8.91
C CYS A 39 -7.47 -0.68 -10.04
N ASN A 40 -8.66 -1.25 -10.02
CA ASN A 40 -9.16 -2.12 -11.08
C ASN A 40 -10.25 -1.46 -11.91
N ASP A 41 -10.57 -0.21 -11.61
CA ASP A 41 -11.58 0.54 -12.35
C ASP A 41 -10.92 1.51 -13.31
N SER A 42 -11.66 1.86 -14.37
CA SER A 42 -11.24 2.88 -15.31
C SER A 42 -11.94 4.20 -15.00
N LEU A 43 -11.33 5.29 -15.41
CA LEU A 43 -12.01 6.59 -15.35
C LEU A 43 -13.12 6.63 -16.40
N PRO A 44 -14.26 7.32 -16.12
CA PRO A 44 -14.57 7.95 -14.85
C PRO A 44 -15.24 6.97 -13.90
N SER A 45 -14.75 6.89 -12.69
CA SER A 45 -15.38 6.14 -11.61
C SER A 45 -14.91 6.70 -10.28
N PRO A 46 -15.71 6.59 -9.20
CA PRO A 46 -15.26 7.05 -7.89
C PRO A 46 -14.00 6.38 -7.39
N ARG A 47 -13.85 5.08 -7.67
CA ARG A 47 -12.65 4.34 -7.25
C ARG A 47 -11.41 4.77 -8.01
N ALA A 48 -11.53 4.97 -9.32
CA ALA A 48 -10.41 5.46 -10.11
C ALA A 48 -10.02 6.88 -9.69
N GLU A 49 -11.00 7.72 -9.38
CA GLU A 49 -10.73 9.07 -8.88
C GLU A 49 -10.03 9.03 -7.53
N ASN A 50 -10.45 8.14 -6.64
CA ASN A 50 -9.77 7.94 -5.36
C ASN A 50 -8.33 7.49 -5.56
N ALA A 51 -8.11 6.55 -6.48
CA ALA A 51 -6.76 6.08 -6.78
C ALA A 51 -5.87 7.22 -7.24
N MET A 52 -6.40 8.12 -8.08
CA MET A 52 -5.64 9.29 -8.53
C MET A 52 -5.31 10.22 -7.37
N ARG A 53 -6.24 10.44 -6.46
CA ARG A 53 -5.99 11.26 -5.27
C ARG A 53 -4.93 10.64 -4.37
N HIS A 54 -5.00 9.32 -4.19
CA HIS A 54 -3.98 8.60 -3.39
C HIS A 54 -2.61 8.72 -4.03
N ALA A 55 -2.53 8.62 -5.36
CA ALA A 55 -1.28 8.78 -6.08
C ALA A 55 -0.70 10.19 -5.89
N GLU A 56 -1.54 11.21 -6.01
CA GLU A 56 -1.10 12.59 -5.79
C GLU A 56 -0.59 12.80 -4.36
N LEU A 57 -1.30 12.25 -3.39
CA LEU A 57 -0.91 12.34 -1.99
C LEU A 57 0.46 11.72 -1.77
N ALA A 58 0.68 10.53 -2.33
CA ALA A 58 1.97 9.85 -2.22
C ALA A 58 3.09 10.66 -2.84
N MET A 59 2.86 11.18 -4.04
CA MET A 59 3.88 11.98 -4.73
C MET A 59 4.21 13.27 -3.97
N ARG A 60 3.21 13.92 -3.39
CA ARG A 60 3.43 15.12 -2.59
C ARG A 60 4.29 14.84 -1.36
N ASN A 61 4.28 13.62 -0.88
CA ASN A 61 5.04 13.22 0.30
C ASN A 61 6.34 12.49 -0.06
N GLY A 62 6.78 12.62 -1.31
CA GLY A 62 8.08 12.14 -1.73
C GLY A 62 8.13 10.69 -2.16
N GLY A 63 6.98 10.05 -2.36
CA GLY A 63 6.92 8.67 -2.81
C GLY A 63 6.91 8.52 -4.31
N THR A 64 7.38 7.38 -4.78
CA THR A 64 7.20 6.96 -6.16
C THR A 64 5.93 6.12 -6.24
N VAL A 65 5.16 6.27 -7.31
CA VAL A 65 3.86 5.61 -7.42
C VAL A 65 3.87 4.58 -8.54
N PHE A 66 3.36 3.39 -8.21
CA PHE A 66 3.05 2.36 -9.20
C PHE A 66 1.57 2.02 -9.09
N PHE A 67 0.87 2.06 -10.21
CA PHE A 67 -0.52 1.63 -10.26
C PHE A 67 -0.57 0.13 -10.46
N CYS A 68 -1.40 -0.52 -9.67
CA CYS A 68 -1.53 -1.98 -9.67
C CYS A 68 -2.93 -2.35 -10.06
N GLU A 69 -3.08 -3.17 -11.10
CA GLU A 69 -4.36 -3.78 -11.42
C GLU A 69 -4.17 -5.27 -11.56
N GLY A 70 -5.22 -6.01 -11.29
CA GLY A 70 -5.19 -7.45 -11.34
C GLY A 70 -6.21 -8.02 -10.39
N GLU A 71 -6.74 -9.19 -10.73
CA GLU A 71 -7.76 -9.84 -9.93
C GLU A 71 -7.21 -10.33 -8.60
N ASP A 72 -5.97 -10.77 -8.59
CA ASP A 72 -5.33 -11.26 -7.38
C ASP A 72 -4.39 -10.20 -6.84
N VAL A 73 -4.91 -9.39 -5.92
CA VAL A 73 -4.16 -8.28 -5.33
C VAL A 73 -2.95 -8.76 -4.55
N ALA A 74 -3.10 -9.86 -3.80
CA ALA A 74 -1.98 -10.40 -3.01
C ALA A 74 -0.82 -10.80 -3.92
N GLU A 75 -1.11 -11.55 -4.98
CA GLU A 75 -0.08 -11.98 -5.91
C GLU A 75 0.58 -10.80 -6.59
N THR A 76 -0.22 -9.81 -7.00
CA THR A 76 0.30 -8.61 -7.64
C THR A 76 1.23 -7.84 -6.71
N LEU A 77 0.82 -7.65 -5.46
CA LEU A 77 1.65 -6.95 -4.47
C LEU A 77 2.95 -7.68 -4.21
N LEU A 78 2.90 -9.01 -4.05
CA LEU A 78 4.11 -9.79 -3.80
C LEU A 78 5.09 -9.69 -4.97
N ALA A 79 4.57 -9.77 -6.20
CA ALA A 79 5.41 -9.66 -7.39
C ALA A 79 6.04 -8.27 -7.51
N LEU A 80 5.26 -7.23 -7.28
CA LEU A 80 5.75 -5.86 -7.37
C LEU A 80 6.77 -5.54 -6.28
N ALA A 81 6.51 -5.99 -5.06
CA ALA A 81 7.45 -5.78 -3.95
C ALA A 81 8.80 -6.46 -4.24
N ALA A 82 8.76 -7.67 -4.79
CA ALA A 82 9.98 -8.36 -5.17
C ALA A 82 10.71 -7.64 -6.31
N ARG A 83 9.97 -7.24 -7.35
CA ARG A 83 10.55 -6.56 -8.50
C ARG A 83 11.20 -5.24 -8.11
N GLU A 84 10.54 -4.48 -7.23
CA GLU A 84 11.03 -3.17 -6.80
C GLU A 84 12.02 -3.28 -5.64
N GLN A 85 12.35 -4.48 -5.22
CA GLN A 85 13.31 -4.73 -4.15
C GLN A 85 12.94 -4.03 -2.85
N ILE A 86 11.67 -4.14 -2.48
CA ILE A 86 11.15 -3.56 -1.26
C ILE A 86 11.67 -4.35 -0.06
N ASP A 87 12.13 -3.65 0.97
CA ASP A 87 12.58 -4.26 2.22
C ASP A 87 11.46 -4.42 3.22
N ILE A 88 10.54 -3.45 3.25
CA ILE A 88 9.41 -3.45 4.18
C ILE A 88 8.17 -3.05 3.41
N LEU A 89 7.14 -3.88 3.46
CA LEU A 89 5.84 -3.60 2.85
C LEU A 89 4.81 -3.29 3.93
N ILE A 90 4.18 -2.15 3.83
CA ILE A 90 3.15 -1.71 4.77
C ILE A 90 1.77 -1.98 4.17
N LEU A 91 0.92 -2.62 4.95
CA LEU A 91 -0.47 -2.93 4.57
C LEU A 91 -1.41 -2.41 5.63
N GLY A 92 -2.61 -2.02 5.23
CA GLY A 92 -3.68 -1.76 6.17
C GLY A 92 -4.28 -3.06 6.69
N ALA A 93 -4.69 -3.07 7.95
CA ALA A 93 -5.36 -4.22 8.54
C ALA A 93 -6.71 -4.46 7.85
N PRO A 94 -7.18 -5.72 7.81
CA PRO A 94 -8.43 -6.05 7.11
C PRO A 94 -9.66 -5.67 7.94
N GLU A 95 -9.85 -4.38 8.18
CA GLU A 95 -11.00 -3.85 8.89
C GLU A 95 -12.14 -3.57 7.92
N ARG A 96 -13.32 -3.27 8.46
CA ARG A 96 -14.47 -2.97 7.62
C ARG A 96 -14.24 -1.76 6.70
N ARG A 97 -13.48 -0.80 7.15
CA ARG A 97 -13.16 0.40 6.38
C ARG A 97 -12.08 0.17 5.34
N TRP A 98 -11.29 -0.88 5.54
CA TRP A 98 -10.22 -1.20 4.62
C TRP A 98 -10.79 -2.02 3.49
N ARG A 99 -10.32 -1.78 2.32
CA ARG A 99 -10.85 -2.43 1.13
C ARG A 99 -10.01 -3.57 0.64
N PHE A 100 -8.95 -3.89 1.36
CA PHE A 100 -8.31 -5.17 1.12
C PHE A 100 -9.19 -6.26 1.70
N ARG A 101 -9.41 -7.29 0.92
CA ARG A 101 -10.09 -8.46 1.44
C ARG A 101 -9.23 -9.09 2.53
N ARG A 102 -9.87 -9.65 3.53
CA ARG A 102 -9.15 -10.31 4.62
C ARG A 102 -8.12 -11.29 4.09
N GLY A 103 -8.50 -12.11 3.08
CA GLY A 103 -7.61 -13.09 2.50
C GLY A 103 -6.37 -12.47 1.85
N THR A 104 -6.45 -11.25 1.34
CA THR A 104 -5.30 -10.58 0.73
C THR A 104 -4.20 -10.37 1.76
N VAL A 105 -4.53 -9.78 2.91
CA VAL A 105 -3.54 -9.52 3.96
C VAL A 105 -2.96 -10.83 4.47
N GLU A 106 -3.81 -11.83 4.75
CA GLU A 106 -3.36 -13.13 5.23
C GLU A 106 -2.41 -13.80 4.26
N ARG A 107 -2.72 -13.75 2.97
CA ARG A 107 -1.89 -14.37 1.95
C ARG A 107 -0.54 -13.69 1.84
N VAL A 108 -0.49 -12.36 1.91
CA VAL A 108 0.77 -11.64 1.87
C VAL A 108 1.62 -11.97 3.10
N VAL A 109 0.99 -11.98 4.27
CA VAL A 109 1.71 -12.27 5.53
C VAL A 109 2.27 -13.69 5.54
N ARG A 110 1.54 -14.66 5.00
CA ARG A 110 1.95 -16.07 5.01
C ARG A 110 2.90 -16.44 3.88
N ALA A 111 3.02 -15.61 2.86
CA ALA A 111 3.85 -15.94 1.71
C ALA A 111 5.33 -15.98 2.08
N GLN A 112 6.08 -16.87 1.43
CA GLN A 112 7.54 -16.82 1.52
C GLN A 112 8.02 -15.60 0.76
N ARG A 113 8.77 -14.74 1.42
CA ARG A 113 9.16 -13.47 0.86
C ARG A 113 10.51 -13.03 1.38
N THR A 114 11.11 -12.11 0.65
CA THR A 114 12.41 -11.54 1.01
C THR A 114 12.30 -10.18 1.69
N PHE A 115 11.07 -9.79 2.06
CA PHE A 115 10.81 -8.51 2.72
C PHE A 115 9.93 -8.71 3.94
N ASP A 116 9.99 -7.76 4.86
CA ASP A 116 9.14 -7.76 6.03
C ASP A 116 7.79 -7.12 5.72
N VAL A 117 6.77 -7.50 6.47
CA VAL A 117 5.42 -6.95 6.31
C VAL A 117 5.00 -6.30 7.62
N VAL A 118 4.52 -5.06 7.51
CA VAL A 118 3.97 -4.33 8.64
C VAL A 118 2.49 -4.10 8.36
N VAL A 119 1.64 -4.55 9.28
CA VAL A 119 0.19 -4.35 9.16
C VAL A 119 -0.22 -3.25 10.10
N VAL A 120 -0.80 -2.19 9.55
CA VAL A 120 -1.23 -1.03 10.32
C VAL A 120 -2.71 -1.13 10.59
N GLY A 121 -3.07 -1.10 11.86
CA GLY A 121 -4.47 -1.12 12.27
C GLY A 121 -5.12 0.25 12.13
N ASP A 122 -6.44 0.26 12.37
CA ASP A 122 -7.29 1.45 12.29
C ASP A 122 -7.00 2.46 13.41
N GLY A 123 -6.12 2.10 14.31
CA GLY A 123 -5.86 2.89 15.49
C GLY A 123 -6.75 2.48 16.65
N PRO A 124 -6.56 3.10 17.82
CA PRO A 124 -7.34 2.72 18.99
C PRO A 124 -8.82 3.01 18.78
N ARG A 125 -9.64 2.12 19.27
CA ARG A 125 -11.10 2.28 19.20
C ARG A 125 -11.61 2.71 20.56
N ALA A 126 -12.46 3.67 20.49
CA ALA A 126 -13.14 4.10 21.71
C ALA A 126 -14.18 3.07 22.12
#